data_812df9fabe6cd796a1e81d38713f01db
#
_entry.id   812df9fabe6cd796a1e81d38713f01db
#
_cell.length_a   1.000
_cell.length_b   1.000
_cell.length_c   1.000
_cell.angle_alpha   90.00
_cell.angle_beta   90.00
_cell.angle_gamma   90.00
#
_symmetry.space_group_name_H-M   'P 1'
#
loop_
_entity.id
_entity.type
_entity.pdbx_description
1 polymer ?
#
loop_
_entity_poly.entity_id
_entity_poly.type
_entity_poly.pdbx_seq_one_letter_code
_entity_poly.pdbx_strand_id
1 'polypeptide(L)'
;ALVESALRNISIVEDFDFYKFKVSVKSSDVFLSIEAYRQLSKVTDYPLHLGITEAGTFLPGSIKSSIGFGSLLMSGIGDTIRVSLSDNPVEEIKVGNEILKSLNLRNRGVKIISCPSCARQAFNVIETVKKLEDRLSHIKTPISLSIIGCVVNGPGEAALTDIGVTGGGKGNNMLYLNGFESQKISSDEMISKVVRLVEEKVEEIEKTK
;
A
#
# COMPACT_ATOMS: atom_id res chain seq x y z
N ALA A 1 20.15 3.24 -25.54
CA ALA A 1 21.07 4.11 -24.74
C ALA A 1 21.07 3.73 -23.25
N LEU A 2 19.91 3.80 -22.49
CA LEU A 2 19.92 3.52 -21.04
C LEU A 2 20.38 2.10 -20.70
N VAL A 3 19.85 1.09 -21.38
CA VAL A 3 20.22 -0.32 -21.17
C VAL A 3 21.68 -0.56 -21.56
N GLU A 4 22.11 -0.06 -22.67
CA GLU A 4 23.50 -0.17 -23.14
C GLU A 4 24.48 0.48 -22.15
N SER A 5 24.14 1.68 -21.65
CA SER A 5 24.91 2.35 -20.60
C SER A 5 24.99 1.51 -19.33
N ALA A 6 23.87 0.90 -18.91
CA ALA A 6 23.86 0.02 -17.74
C ALA A 6 24.77 -1.20 -17.95
N LEU A 7 24.67 -1.88 -19.09
CA LEU A 7 25.49 -3.06 -19.39
C LEU A 7 26.98 -2.72 -19.44
N ARG A 8 27.34 -1.58 -20.03
CA ARG A 8 28.73 -1.10 -20.01
C ARG A 8 29.24 -0.85 -18.59
N ASN A 9 28.43 -0.24 -17.72
CA ASN A 9 28.82 -0.01 -16.33
C ASN A 9 28.91 -1.33 -15.53
N ILE A 10 28.03 -2.29 -15.79
CA ILE A 10 28.10 -3.65 -15.22
C ILE A 10 29.47 -4.26 -15.58
N SER A 11 29.84 -4.29 -16.85
CA SER A 11 31.12 -4.85 -17.30
C SER A 11 32.31 -4.19 -16.60
N ILE A 12 32.32 -2.87 -16.46
CA ILE A 12 33.39 -2.15 -15.77
C ILE A 12 33.51 -2.60 -14.30
N VAL A 13 32.39 -2.82 -13.62
CA VAL A 13 32.38 -3.26 -12.21
C VAL A 13 32.85 -4.72 -12.09
N GLU A 14 32.47 -5.57 -13.05
CA GLU A 14 32.93 -6.97 -13.14
C GLU A 14 34.42 -7.07 -13.40
N ASP A 15 35.01 -6.17 -14.18
CA ASP A 15 36.45 -6.09 -14.42
C ASP A 15 37.26 -5.84 -13.14
N PHE A 16 36.61 -5.35 -12.06
CA PHE A 16 37.18 -5.21 -10.72
C PHE A 16 36.88 -6.40 -9.79
N ASP A 17 36.39 -7.52 -10.31
CA ASP A 17 35.97 -8.69 -9.54
C ASP A 17 34.91 -8.39 -8.48
N PHE A 18 34.05 -7.36 -8.70
CA PHE A 18 33.02 -6.96 -7.77
C PHE A 18 31.62 -7.29 -8.31
N TYR A 19 30.94 -8.23 -7.67
CA TYR A 19 29.64 -8.78 -8.11
C TYR A 19 28.48 -8.47 -7.13
N LYS A 20 28.75 -7.87 -5.96
CA LYS A 20 27.74 -7.56 -4.94
C LYS A 20 27.16 -6.15 -5.13
N PHE A 21 26.46 -5.93 -6.22
CA PHE A 21 25.80 -4.65 -6.53
C PHE A 21 24.39 -4.86 -7.07
N LYS A 22 23.65 -3.79 -7.18
CA LYS A 22 22.34 -3.73 -7.84
C LYS A 22 22.37 -2.66 -8.92
N VAL A 23 21.54 -2.83 -9.95
CA VAL A 23 21.50 -1.94 -11.11
C VAL A 23 20.25 -1.07 -11.07
N SER A 24 20.41 0.17 -11.49
CA SER A 24 19.29 1.13 -11.56
C SER A 24 19.38 1.93 -12.86
N VAL A 25 18.31 1.90 -13.64
CA VAL A 25 18.12 2.73 -14.85
C VAL A 25 16.89 3.60 -14.65
N LYS A 26 17.10 4.87 -14.32
CA LYS A 26 16.04 5.80 -13.96
C LYS A 26 15.84 6.86 -15.03
N SER A 27 14.58 7.24 -15.24
CA SER A 27 14.19 8.37 -16.06
C SER A 27 13.05 9.13 -15.40
N SER A 28 12.86 10.38 -15.75
CA SER A 28 11.68 11.17 -15.40
C SER A 28 10.46 10.80 -16.25
N ASP A 29 10.69 10.16 -17.41
CA ASP A 29 9.66 9.54 -18.23
C ASP A 29 9.36 8.12 -17.74
N VAL A 30 8.11 7.90 -17.35
CA VAL A 30 7.66 6.63 -16.75
C VAL A 30 7.72 5.50 -17.76
N PHE A 31 7.31 5.73 -19.01
CA PHE A 31 7.28 4.69 -20.04
C PHE A 31 8.69 4.30 -20.47
N LEU A 32 9.58 5.28 -20.60
CA LEU A 32 10.99 5.03 -20.89
C LEU A 32 11.64 4.22 -19.77
N SER A 33 11.36 4.54 -18.51
CA SER A 33 11.85 3.77 -17.37
C SER A 33 11.34 2.33 -17.38
N ILE A 34 10.04 2.13 -17.58
CA ILE A 34 9.43 0.79 -17.65
C ILE A 34 10.10 -0.04 -18.74
N GLU A 35 10.23 0.51 -19.94
CA GLU A 35 10.80 -0.23 -21.07
C GLU A 35 12.30 -0.52 -20.84
N ALA A 36 13.06 0.42 -20.27
CA ALA A 36 14.47 0.20 -19.97
C ALA A 36 14.66 -0.95 -18.94
N TYR A 37 13.88 -0.99 -17.87
CA TYR A 37 13.94 -2.09 -16.91
C TYR A 37 13.47 -3.42 -17.51
N ARG A 38 12.43 -3.43 -18.36
CA ARG A 38 11.99 -4.63 -19.07
C ARG A 38 13.03 -5.21 -20.01
N GLN A 39 13.77 -4.35 -20.71
CA GLN A 39 14.88 -4.79 -21.57
C GLN A 39 16.05 -5.28 -20.72
N LEU A 40 16.41 -4.55 -19.67
CA LEU A 40 17.51 -4.89 -18.80
C LEU A 40 17.30 -6.23 -18.08
N SER A 41 16.09 -6.50 -17.60
CA SER A 41 15.75 -7.76 -16.92
C SER A 41 15.86 -9.02 -17.82
N LYS A 42 15.93 -8.85 -19.12
CA LYS A 42 16.12 -9.96 -20.08
C LYS A 42 17.58 -10.31 -20.32
N VAL A 43 18.49 -9.42 -19.94
CA VAL A 43 19.91 -9.51 -20.33
C VAL A 43 20.86 -9.50 -19.13
N THR A 44 20.35 -9.38 -17.90
CA THR A 44 21.15 -9.46 -16.67
C THR A 44 20.33 -10.05 -15.52
N ASP A 45 20.99 -10.82 -14.66
CA ASP A 45 20.41 -11.39 -13.43
C ASP A 45 20.74 -10.55 -12.19
N TYR A 46 21.43 -9.41 -12.34
CA TYR A 46 21.71 -8.52 -11.21
C TYR A 46 20.42 -7.91 -10.65
N PRO A 47 20.32 -7.78 -9.32
CA PRO A 47 19.17 -7.17 -8.68
C PRO A 47 18.86 -5.77 -9.22
N LEU A 48 17.60 -5.50 -9.53
CA LEU A 48 17.15 -4.24 -10.09
C LEU A 48 16.59 -3.32 -9.02
N HIS A 49 17.12 -2.10 -8.96
CA HIS A 49 16.63 -1.06 -8.07
C HIS A 49 15.73 -0.08 -8.83
N LEU A 50 14.42 -0.24 -8.67
CA LEU A 50 13.43 0.57 -9.36
C LEU A 50 13.36 1.99 -8.80
N GLY A 51 13.20 2.96 -9.68
CA GLY A 51 12.96 4.36 -9.31
C GLY A 51 12.53 5.17 -10.52
N ILE A 52 11.61 6.11 -10.28
CA ILE A 52 11.33 7.20 -11.21
C ILE A 52 12.01 8.44 -10.64
N THR A 53 12.93 9.04 -11.41
CA THR A 53 13.65 10.24 -10.98
C THR A 53 12.85 11.49 -11.33
N GLU A 54 13.06 12.58 -10.57
CA GLU A 54 12.40 13.88 -10.84
C GLU A 54 10.89 13.74 -11.01
N ALA A 55 10.28 12.91 -10.14
CA ALA A 55 8.88 12.55 -10.28
C ALA A 55 7.94 13.72 -9.94
N GLY A 56 8.40 14.70 -9.18
CA GLY A 56 7.65 15.90 -8.78
C GLY A 56 7.24 15.88 -7.31
N THR A 57 6.29 16.74 -6.97
CA THR A 57 5.74 16.86 -5.61
C THR A 57 4.92 15.61 -5.21
N PHE A 58 4.39 15.59 -3.97
CA PHE A 58 3.71 14.43 -3.39
C PHE A 58 2.72 13.74 -4.34
N LEU A 59 1.72 14.45 -4.87
CA LEU A 59 0.68 13.82 -5.70
C LEU A 59 1.18 13.35 -7.07
N PRO A 60 1.82 14.19 -7.91
CA PRO A 60 2.34 13.74 -9.20
C PRO A 60 3.41 12.66 -9.07
N GLY A 61 4.30 12.80 -8.09
CA GLY A 61 5.37 11.85 -7.85
C GLY A 61 4.87 10.49 -7.38
N SER A 62 3.85 10.47 -6.51
CA SER A 62 3.19 9.24 -6.08
C SER A 62 2.52 8.52 -7.26
N ILE A 63 1.82 9.25 -8.12
CA ILE A 63 1.16 8.69 -9.30
C ILE A 63 2.19 8.09 -10.27
N LYS A 64 3.23 8.84 -10.63
CA LYS A 64 4.29 8.36 -11.54
C LYS A 64 4.98 7.11 -10.98
N SER A 65 5.34 7.13 -9.69
CA SER A 65 5.96 5.98 -9.02
C SER A 65 5.04 4.78 -8.98
N SER A 66 3.75 4.98 -8.71
CA SER A 66 2.76 3.90 -8.69
C SER A 66 2.60 3.24 -10.06
N ILE A 67 2.56 4.03 -11.13
CA ILE A 67 2.46 3.50 -12.52
C ILE A 67 3.73 2.70 -12.86
N GLY A 68 4.91 3.31 -12.63
CA GLY A 68 6.19 2.68 -12.96
C GLY A 68 6.44 1.39 -12.19
N PHE A 69 6.33 1.46 -10.86
CA PHE A 69 6.56 0.27 -10.00
C PHE A 69 5.46 -0.77 -10.17
N GLY A 70 4.19 -0.35 -10.27
CA GLY A 70 3.07 -1.26 -10.49
C GLY A 70 3.27 -2.09 -11.75
N SER A 71 3.61 -1.44 -12.87
CA SER A 71 3.85 -2.12 -14.15
C SER A 71 5.00 -3.13 -14.09
N LEU A 72 6.10 -2.80 -13.40
CA LEU A 72 7.29 -3.65 -13.31
C LEU A 72 7.11 -4.77 -12.29
N LEU A 73 6.70 -4.44 -11.07
CA LEU A 73 6.53 -5.41 -9.98
C LEU A 73 5.45 -6.46 -10.28
N MET A 74 4.36 -6.10 -10.95
CA MET A 74 3.35 -7.06 -11.44
C MET A 74 3.90 -8.02 -12.48
N SER A 75 4.98 -7.65 -13.17
CA SER A 75 5.69 -8.51 -14.12
C SER A 75 6.86 -9.28 -13.49
N GLY A 76 7.02 -9.22 -12.16
CA GLY A 76 8.12 -9.86 -11.45
C GLY A 76 9.48 -9.17 -11.61
N ILE A 77 9.49 -7.90 -12.05
CA ILE A 77 10.71 -7.13 -12.28
C ILE A 77 10.92 -6.14 -11.14
N GLY A 78 12.07 -6.24 -10.46
CA GLY A 78 12.51 -5.31 -9.41
C GLY A 78 12.64 -5.97 -8.04
N ASP A 79 13.78 -5.70 -7.38
CA ASP A 79 14.15 -6.27 -6.08
C ASP A 79 14.10 -5.25 -4.96
N THR A 80 14.34 -3.99 -5.28
CA THR A 80 14.23 -2.87 -4.36
C THR A 80 13.60 -1.67 -5.05
N ILE A 81 12.95 -0.80 -4.30
CA ILE A 81 12.31 0.41 -4.83
C ILE A 81 12.80 1.67 -4.12
N ARG A 82 12.75 2.79 -4.80
CA ARG A 82 12.89 4.13 -4.24
C ARG A 82 11.88 5.07 -4.85
N VAL A 83 10.97 5.56 -4.03
CA VAL A 83 10.12 6.71 -4.37
C VAL A 83 10.96 7.97 -4.25
N SER A 84 10.82 8.91 -5.16
CA SER A 84 11.49 10.22 -5.12
C SER A 84 10.45 11.32 -5.23
N LEU A 85 10.35 12.14 -4.19
CA LEU A 85 9.39 13.23 -4.10
C LEU A 85 10.11 14.55 -3.77
N SER A 86 9.62 15.63 -4.33
CA SER A 86 9.97 17.00 -3.86
C SER A 86 9.10 17.32 -2.64
N ASP A 87 9.30 16.55 -1.54
CA ASP A 87 8.54 16.62 -0.30
C ASP A 87 9.37 16.07 0.87
N ASN A 88 8.78 15.98 2.06
CA ASN A 88 9.41 15.35 3.23
C ASN A 88 9.80 13.90 2.91
N PRO A 89 11.06 13.46 3.18
CA PRO A 89 11.50 12.09 2.90
C PRO A 89 10.66 10.98 3.55
N VAL A 90 9.96 11.28 4.65
CA VAL A 90 9.03 10.34 5.30
C VAL A 90 7.88 9.97 4.37
N GLU A 91 7.42 10.91 3.53
CA GLU A 91 6.34 10.66 2.57
C GLU A 91 6.77 9.68 1.46
N GLU A 92 8.03 9.69 1.05
CA GLU A 92 8.58 8.69 0.11
C GLU A 92 8.43 7.26 0.64
N ILE A 93 8.70 7.07 1.94
CA ILE A 93 8.56 5.77 2.61
C ILE A 93 7.10 5.35 2.72
N LYS A 94 6.21 6.28 3.04
CA LYS A 94 4.77 6.01 3.10
C LYS A 94 4.22 5.59 1.74
N VAL A 95 4.52 6.36 0.70
CA VAL A 95 4.09 6.06 -0.68
C VAL A 95 4.66 4.71 -1.14
N GLY A 96 5.95 4.45 -0.91
CA GLY A 96 6.57 3.17 -1.27
C GLY A 96 5.90 1.98 -0.57
N ASN A 97 5.59 2.10 0.71
CA ASN A 97 4.87 1.06 1.45
C ASN A 97 3.45 0.86 0.93
N GLU A 98 2.71 1.93 0.60
CA GLU A 98 1.35 1.82 0.06
C GLU A 98 1.33 1.20 -1.35
N ILE A 99 2.33 1.47 -2.19
CA ILE A 99 2.48 0.79 -3.48
C ILE A 99 2.68 -0.71 -3.28
N LEU A 100 3.62 -1.12 -2.42
CA LEU A 100 3.89 -2.54 -2.16
C LEU A 100 2.70 -3.25 -1.52
N LYS A 101 1.98 -2.59 -0.63
CA LYS A 101 0.77 -3.08 0.03
C LYS A 101 -0.39 -3.24 -0.97
N SER A 102 -0.56 -2.28 -1.89
CA SER A 102 -1.57 -2.34 -2.94
C SER A 102 -1.34 -3.50 -3.90
N LEU A 103 -0.08 -3.88 -4.12
CA LEU A 103 0.33 -5.02 -4.94
C LEU A 103 0.38 -6.35 -4.16
N ASN A 104 0.01 -6.36 -2.88
CA ASN A 104 0.14 -7.50 -1.96
C ASN A 104 1.57 -8.07 -1.85
N LEU A 105 2.59 -7.29 -2.18
CA LEU A 105 4.01 -7.66 -2.07
C LEU A 105 4.57 -7.43 -0.65
N ARG A 106 3.90 -6.59 0.12
CA ARG A 106 4.26 -6.32 1.51
C ARG A 106 3.01 -6.12 2.36
N ASN A 107 2.78 -7.02 3.28
CA ASN A 107 1.69 -6.93 4.24
C ASN A 107 2.24 -6.36 5.55
N ARG A 108 1.99 -5.07 5.81
CA ARG A 108 2.39 -4.41 7.05
C ARG A 108 1.35 -3.37 7.44
N GLY A 109 0.93 -3.42 8.70
CA GLY A 109 -0.03 -2.48 9.26
C GLY A 109 -1.47 -2.73 8.83
N VAL A 110 -2.35 -1.87 9.23
CA VAL A 110 -3.78 -1.99 8.94
C VAL A 110 -4.06 -1.57 7.49
N LYS A 111 -4.71 -2.46 6.74
CA LYS A 111 -5.21 -2.17 5.39
C LYS A 111 -6.68 -1.77 5.52
N ILE A 112 -6.97 -0.48 5.35
CA ILE A 112 -8.34 0.01 5.41
C ILE A 112 -8.96 -0.01 4.01
N ILE A 113 -10.11 -0.69 3.91
CA ILE A 113 -10.97 -0.71 2.71
C ILE A 113 -12.18 0.15 3.03
N SER A 114 -12.42 1.19 2.25
CA SER A 114 -13.53 2.09 2.49
C SER A 114 -14.29 2.42 1.20
N CYS A 115 -15.59 2.65 1.32
CA CYS A 115 -16.40 3.12 0.21
C CYS A 115 -16.27 4.64 0.04
N PRO A 116 -16.46 5.18 -1.17
CA PRO A 116 -16.62 6.60 -1.36
C PRO A 116 -17.91 7.10 -0.69
N SER A 117 -17.87 8.33 -0.20
CA SER A 117 -19.06 8.96 0.38
C SER A 117 -20.21 9.04 -0.63
N CYS A 118 -21.43 8.65 -0.23
CA CYS A 118 -22.62 8.72 -1.06
C CYS A 118 -23.88 9.00 -0.21
N ALA A 119 -25.00 9.28 -0.87
CA ALA A 119 -26.26 9.59 -0.19
C ALA A 119 -26.82 8.46 0.70
N ARG A 120 -26.34 7.24 0.58
CA ARG A 120 -26.77 6.08 1.38
C ARG A 120 -25.96 5.87 2.66
N GLN A 121 -24.94 6.69 2.90
CA GLN A 121 -24.12 6.54 4.10
C GLN A 121 -24.90 6.84 5.39
N ALA A 122 -24.73 6.02 6.39
CA ALA A 122 -25.32 6.19 7.72
C ALA A 122 -24.43 6.96 8.69
N PHE A 123 -23.15 7.12 8.35
CA PHE A 123 -22.16 7.89 9.11
C PHE A 123 -21.13 8.53 8.16
N ASN A 124 -20.36 9.48 8.66
CA ASN A 124 -19.31 10.16 7.87
C ASN A 124 -18.11 9.23 7.67
N VAL A 125 -18.09 8.50 6.54
CA VAL A 125 -17.02 7.54 6.20
C VAL A 125 -15.65 8.23 6.10
N ILE A 126 -15.58 9.37 5.44
CA ILE A 126 -14.33 10.10 5.19
C ILE A 126 -13.65 10.47 6.52
N GLU A 127 -14.40 11.08 7.43
CA GLU A 127 -13.87 11.47 8.73
C GLU A 127 -13.51 10.27 9.60
N THR A 128 -14.34 9.22 9.56
CA THR A 128 -14.10 7.98 10.32
C THR A 128 -12.82 7.30 9.86
N VAL A 129 -12.62 7.14 8.55
CA VAL A 129 -11.41 6.54 7.97
C VAL A 129 -10.18 7.33 8.35
N LYS A 130 -10.19 8.66 8.17
CA LYS A 130 -9.06 9.52 8.53
C LYS A 130 -8.66 9.38 10.01
N LYS A 131 -9.62 9.38 10.93
CA LYS A 131 -9.36 9.18 12.36
C LYS A 131 -8.81 7.79 12.67
N LEU A 132 -9.28 6.75 11.96
CA LEU A 132 -8.77 5.38 12.13
C LEU A 132 -7.34 5.24 11.57
N GLU A 133 -7.05 5.80 10.40
CA GLU A 133 -5.68 5.83 9.84
C GLU A 133 -4.69 6.46 10.81
N ASP A 134 -5.03 7.65 11.37
CA ASP A 134 -4.19 8.33 12.34
C ASP A 134 -3.96 7.48 13.60
N ARG A 135 -5.04 6.93 14.18
CA ARG A 135 -4.97 6.17 15.43
C ARG A 135 -4.32 4.80 15.30
N LEU A 136 -4.40 4.18 14.12
CA LEU A 136 -3.85 2.84 13.83
C LEU A 136 -2.48 2.89 13.14
N SER A 137 -1.93 4.08 12.89
CA SER A 137 -0.66 4.27 12.16
C SER A 137 0.54 3.58 12.81
N HIS A 138 0.50 3.35 14.13
CA HIS A 138 1.55 2.67 14.89
C HIS A 138 1.54 1.14 14.73
N ILE A 139 0.43 0.56 14.31
CA ILE A 139 0.27 -0.89 14.13
C ILE A 139 1.14 -1.37 12.96
N LYS A 140 1.91 -2.43 13.20
CA LYS A 140 2.78 -3.05 12.18
C LYS A 140 2.27 -4.40 11.73
N THR A 141 1.49 -5.06 12.55
CA THR A 141 0.90 -6.37 12.27
C THR A 141 -0.16 -6.25 11.17
N PRO A 142 -0.12 -7.10 10.14
CA PRO A 142 -1.11 -7.05 9.05
C PRO A 142 -2.52 -7.36 9.55
N ILE A 143 -3.43 -6.42 9.35
CA ILE A 143 -4.87 -6.56 9.64
C ILE A 143 -5.66 -5.88 8.53
N SER A 144 -6.73 -6.51 8.10
CA SER A 144 -7.69 -5.93 7.15
C SER A 144 -8.91 -5.36 7.89
N LEU A 145 -9.27 -4.11 7.53
CA LEU A 145 -10.37 -3.38 8.13
C LEU A 145 -11.26 -2.79 7.04
N SER A 146 -12.55 -3.12 7.03
CA SER A 146 -13.51 -2.49 6.11
C SER A 146 -14.41 -1.48 6.83
N ILE A 147 -14.55 -0.28 6.25
CA ILE A 147 -15.40 0.81 6.75
C ILE A 147 -16.37 1.23 5.64
N ILE A 148 -17.55 0.68 5.66
CA ILE A 148 -18.54 0.85 4.60
C ILE A 148 -19.78 1.55 5.15
N GLY A 149 -20.15 2.69 4.59
CA GLY A 149 -21.18 3.57 5.11
C GLY A 149 -22.63 3.06 4.98
N CYS A 150 -22.89 1.93 4.32
CA CYS A 150 -24.26 1.44 4.12
C CYS A 150 -24.35 -0.09 4.06
N VAL A 151 -25.55 -0.61 4.25
CA VAL A 151 -25.86 -2.06 4.21
C VAL A 151 -25.78 -2.68 2.81
N VAL A 152 -25.69 -1.89 1.74
CA VAL A 152 -25.72 -2.42 0.37
C VAL A 152 -24.42 -3.16 0.03
N ASN A 153 -23.27 -2.51 0.24
CA ASN A 153 -21.96 -3.10 -0.02
C ASN A 153 -21.27 -3.58 1.27
N GLY A 154 -21.75 -3.09 2.42
CA GLY A 154 -21.14 -3.33 3.72
C GLY A 154 -20.93 -4.79 4.06
N PRO A 155 -21.96 -5.63 4.05
CA PRO A 155 -21.84 -7.04 4.42
C PRO A 155 -20.86 -7.82 3.54
N GLY A 156 -20.85 -7.56 2.22
CA GLY A 156 -19.92 -8.22 1.29
C GLY A 156 -18.46 -7.88 1.57
N GLU A 157 -18.16 -6.61 1.78
CA GLU A 157 -16.78 -6.18 2.11
C GLU A 157 -16.37 -6.63 3.51
N ALA A 158 -17.28 -6.56 4.48
CA ALA A 158 -17.01 -6.99 5.84
C ALA A 158 -16.75 -8.51 5.95
N ALA A 159 -17.36 -9.31 5.09
CA ALA A 159 -17.13 -10.75 5.03
C ALA A 159 -15.71 -11.13 4.59
N LEU A 160 -14.99 -10.22 3.92
CA LEU A 160 -13.65 -10.44 3.38
C LEU A 160 -12.53 -9.84 4.25
N THR A 161 -12.88 -9.25 5.40
CA THR A 161 -11.93 -8.55 6.27
C THR A 161 -11.93 -9.12 7.70
N ASP A 162 -10.81 -8.92 8.40
CA ASP A 162 -10.69 -9.34 9.80
C ASP A 162 -11.68 -8.59 10.70
N ILE A 163 -11.84 -7.29 10.45
CA ILE A 163 -12.78 -6.43 11.15
C ILE A 163 -13.54 -5.61 10.10
N GLY A 164 -14.86 -5.52 10.23
CA GLY A 164 -15.71 -4.74 9.32
C GLY A 164 -16.73 -3.90 10.06
N VAL A 165 -17.00 -2.70 9.56
CA VAL A 165 -18.10 -1.86 10.02
C VAL A 165 -18.99 -1.48 8.84
N THR A 166 -20.29 -1.72 8.99
CA THR A 166 -21.29 -1.34 7.99
C THR A 166 -22.31 -0.38 8.59
N GLY A 167 -22.66 0.64 7.83
CA GLY A 167 -23.71 1.58 8.25
C GLY A 167 -25.09 0.92 8.23
N GLY A 168 -25.81 0.96 9.36
CA GLY A 168 -27.14 0.35 9.53
C GLY A 168 -28.31 1.31 9.62
N GLY A 169 -28.09 2.60 9.57
CA GLY A 169 -29.11 3.65 9.72
C GLY A 169 -29.51 3.93 11.17
N LYS A 170 -30.10 5.10 11.38
CA LYS A 170 -30.52 5.61 12.71
C LYS A 170 -29.42 5.59 13.78
N GLY A 171 -28.14 5.81 13.38
CA GLY A 171 -27.01 5.80 14.30
C GLY A 171 -26.55 4.42 14.78
N ASN A 172 -27.19 3.34 14.34
CA ASN A 172 -26.79 1.97 14.63
C ASN A 172 -26.04 1.40 13.44
N ASN A 173 -24.82 0.93 13.69
CA ASN A 173 -23.97 0.30 12.68
C ASN A 173 -23.73 -1.15 13.08
N MET A 174 -23.41 -2.01 12.11
CA MET A 174 -23.10 -3.42 12.37
C MET A 174 -21.60 -3.62 12.32
N LEU A 175 -21.06 -4.24 13.37
CA LEU A 175 -19.68 -4.70 13.45
C LEU A 175 -19.61 -6.15 12.99
N TYR A 176 -18.56 -6.46 12.23
CA TYR A 176 -18.21 -7.80 11.78
C TYR A 176 -16.83 -8.17 12.31
N LEU A 177 -16.66 -9.42 12.71
CA LEU A 177 -15.39 -10.00 13.15
C LEU A 177 -15.13 -11.29 12.36
N ASN A 178 -13.98 -11.36 11.70
CA ASN A 178 -13.60 -12.49 10.84
C ASN A 178 -14.71 -12.87 9.82
N GLY A 179 -15.35 -11.86 9.24
CA GLY A 179 -16.41 -12.04 8.24
C GLY A 179 -17.83 -12.28 8.78
N PHE A 180 -18.03 -12.42 10.09
CA PHE A 180 -19.33 -12.69 10.68
C PHE A 180 -19.88 -11.49 11.44
N GLU A 181 -21.21 -11.31 11.40
CA GLU A 181 -21.90 -10.30 12.21
C GLU A 181 -21.63 -10.55 13.69
N SER A 182 -21.22 -9.52 14.40
CA SER A 182 -20.88 -9.60 15.82
C SER A 182 -21.91 -8.83 16.67
N GLN A 183 -21.89 -7.49 16.57
CA GLN A 183 -22.74 -6.65 17.40
C GLN A 183 -23.08 -5.32 16.73
N LYS A 184 -24.15 -4.70 17.18
CA LYS A 184 -24.48 -3.32 16.83
C LYS A 184 -23.61 -2.36 17.63
N ILE A 185 -23.16 -1.30 16.98
CA ILE A 185 -22.37 -0.22 17.62
C ILE A 185 -22.94 1.14 17.25
N SER A 186 -22.89 2.07 18.17
CA SER A 186 -23.28 3.46 17.90
C SER A 186 -22.17 4.17 17.08
N SER A 187 -22.55 5.23 16.37
CA SER A 187 -21.57 6.04 15.64
C SER A 187 -20.54 6.69 16.56
N ASP A 188 -20.92 7.06 17.77
CA ASP A 188 -20.06 7.74 18.74
C ASP A 188 -18.99 6.80 19.31
N GLU A 189 -19.31 5.53 19.52
CA GLU A 189 -18.40 4.52 20.06
C GLU A 189 -17.54 3.84 18.99
N MET A 190 -17.92 3.98 17.71
CA MET A 190 -17.36 3.22 16.58
C MET A 190 -15.83 3.26 16.55
N ILE A 191 -15.24 4.45 16.55
CA ILE A 191 -13.79 4.62 16.38
C ILE A 191 -13.05 3.97 17.56
N SER A 192 -13.48 4.24 18.79
CA SER A 192 -12.82 3.68 19.99
C SER A 192 -12.95 2.16 20.05
N LYS A 193 -14.10 1.63 19.67
CA LYS A 193 -14.35 0.19 19.65
C LYS A 193 -13.52 -0.50 18.58
N VAL A 194 -13.46 0.06 17.36
CA VAL A 194 -12.67 -0.50 16.26
C VAL A 194 -11.18 -0.49 16.60
N VAL A 195 -10.66 0.62 17.14
CA VAL A 195 -9.24 0.70 17.57
C VAL A 195 -8.93 -0.39 18.58
N ARG A 196 -9.75 -0.55 19.62
CA ARG A 196 -9.55 -1.59 20.62
C ARG A 196 -9.56 -3.00 20.02
N LEU A 197 -10.51 -3.29 19.12
CA LEU A 197 -10.59 -4.60 18.47
C LEU A 197 -9.39 -4.90 17.57
N VAL A 198 -8.86 -3.87 16.89
CA VAL A 198 -7.62 -4.02 16.11
C VAL A 198 -6.45 -4.33 17.04
N GLU A 199 -6.32 -3.62 18.17
CA GLU A 199 -5.25 -3.86 19.16
C GLU A 199 -5.37 -5.26 19.78
N GLU A 200 -6.58 -5.69 20.18
CA GLU A 200 -6.86 -7.05 20.69
C GLU A 200 -6.46 -8.12 19.64
N LYS A 201 -6.79 -7.88 18.35
CA LYS A 201 -6.43 -8.80 17.26
C LYS A 201 -4.93 -8.86 17.01
N VAL A 202 -4.22 -7.73 17.12
CA VAL A 202 -2.75 -7.68 17.07
C VAL A 202 -2.15 -8.57 18.14
N GLU A 203 -2.62 -8.43 19.40
CA GLU A 203 -2.13 -9.26 20.52
C GLU A 203 -2.36 -10.75 20.29
N GLU A 204 -3.53 -11.14 19.75
CA GLU A 204 -3.81 -12.54 19.39
C GLU A 204 -2.79 -13.08 18.36
N ILE A 205 -2.56 -12.33 17.30
CA ILE A 205 -1.64 -12.72 16.22
C ILE A 205 -0.20 -12.81 16.72
N GLU A 206 0.23 -11.89 17.59
CA GLU A 206 1.59 -11.85 18.12
C GLU A 206 1.85 -12.96 19.15
N LYS A 207 0.83 -13.40 19.90
CA LYS A 207 0.92 -14.54 20.81
C LYS A 207 1.00 -15.91 20.09
N THR A 208 0.58 -15.95 18.82
CA THR A 208 0.53 -17.20 18.02
C THR A 208 1.78 -17.39 17.15
N LYS A 209 2.67 -16.39 17.07
CA LYS A 209 3.96 -16.43 16.37
C LYS A 209 5.09 -16.90 17.28
#